data_1a7f91d469505b8901328d17186691b4
#
_entry.id   1a7f91d469505b8901328d17186691b4
#
_cell.length_a   1.000
_cell.length_b   1.000
_cell.length_c   1.000
_cell.angle_alpha   90.00
_cell.angle_beta   90.00
_cell.angle_gamma   90.00
#
_symmetry.space_group_name_H-M   'P 1'
#
loop_
_entity.id
_entity.type
_entity.pdbx_description
1 polymer ?
#
loop_
_entity_poly.entity_id
_entity_poly.type
_entity_poly.pdbx_seq_one_letter_code
_entity_poly.pdbx_strand_id
1 'polypeptide(L)'
;MGSLGTTSIGGTCFEWGRRTYVMGVINMTPDSFSGDGLGNDVDSAIRQALNFQEYGADVIDVGGESTRPPMVYAGAAPTSADEEMARVVPVIEALARQLKVPVSIDTHKASVAKEALRAGAAMINDVWGFTRDPAMAGVAAEAGVPVVLMHNQDHLEYNDLLPDVIGALRRMRDAAVEAGVGRDSIILDPGMGFGKTAEHNLEVLRRLNEFQVLECPLLVGMSRKSTIGKVLDVPPDDRIEGTAATVALSIAKGADIVRVHDVREMVRVARMSDAIVRGWEQA
;
A
#
# COMPACT_ATOMS: atom_id res chain seq x y z
N MET A 1 14.79 20.60 2.19
CA MET A 1 14.68 19.17 1.84
C MET A 1 14.83 19.06 0.33
N GLY A 2 15.69 18.14 -0.17
CA GLY A 2 15.74 17.87 -1.61
C GLY A 2 14.41 17.28 -2.09
N SER A 3 13.99 17.62 -3.31
CA SER A 3 12.83 16.98 -3.94
C SER A 3 13.12 15.49 -4.14
N LEU A 4 12.19 14.61 -3.76
CA LEU A 4 12.27 13.16 -4.01
C LEU A 4 12.14 12.80 -5.50
N GLY A 5 11.98 13.80 -6.38
CA GLY A 5 11.82 13.59 -7.81
C GLY A 5 10.43 13.10 -8.21
N THR A 6 10.40 12.32 -9.28
CA THR A 6 9.15 11.81 -9.87
C THR A 6 9.26 10.31 -10.12
N THR A 7 8.12 9.62 -10.10
CA THR A 7 8.00 8.22 -10.53
C THR A 7 6.91 8.10 -11.58
N SER A 8 7.15 7.38 -12.65
CA SER A 8 6.12 7.05 -13.64
C SER A 8 5.46 5.73 -13.28
N ILE A 9 4.15 5.73 -13.06
CA ILE A 9 3.35 4.53 -12.79
C ILE A 9 2.28 4.42 -13.89
N GLY A 10 2.36 3.40 -14.75
CA GLY A 10 1.40 3.22 -15.84
C GLY A 10 1.28 4.41 -16.80
N GLY A 11 2.39 5.14 -17.01
CA GLY A 11 2.41 6.35 -17.82
C GLY A 11 1.93 7.63 -17.13
N THR A 12 1.45 7.54 -15.88
CA THR A 12 1.11 8.68 -15.04
C THR A 12 2.33 9.13 -14.23
N CYS A 13 2.63 10.43 -14.24
CA CYS A 13 3.74 11.00 -13.48
C CYS A 13 3.30 11.35 -12.05
N PHE A 14 3.99 10.81 -11.07
CA PHE A 14 3.82 11.10 -9.64
C PHE A 14 4.95 12.01 -9.19
N GLU A 15 4.63 13.24 -8.81
CA GLU A 15 5.56 14.27 -8.33
C GLU A 15 5.58 14.26 -6.80
N TRP A 16 6.62 13.67 -6.19
CA TRP A 16 6.66 13.48 -4.75
C TRP A 16 6.83 14.80 -3.99
N GLY A 17 6.11 14.91 -2.86
CA GLY A 17 6.13 16.13 -2.04
C GLY A 17 5.18 17.23 -2.52
N ARG A 18 4.66 17.19 -3.76
CA ARG A 18 3.70 18.19 -4.26
C ARG A 18 2.32 18.04 -3.65
N ARG A 19 1.83 16.83 -3.56
CA ARG A 19 0.59 16.44 -2.90
C ARG A 19 0.65 15.01 -2.41
N THR A 20 -0.34 14.60 -1.64
CA THR A 20 -0.54 13.20 -1.25
C THR A 20 -1.36 12.48 -2.31
N TYR A 21 -0.93 11.27 -2.66
CA TYR A 21 -1.64 10.37 -3.57
C TYR A 21 -2.48 9.37 -2.78
N VAL A 22 -3.64 9.01 -3.32
CA VAL A 22 -4.57 8.08 -2.67
C VAL A 22 -4.61 6.76 -3.43
N MET A 23 -4.23 5.67 -2.76
CA MET A 23 -4.31 4.31 -3.27
C MET A 23 -5.54 3.62 -2.70
N GLY A 24 -6.51 3.29 -3.56
CA GLY A 24 -7.73 2.58 -3.19
C GLY A 24 -7.56 1.08 -3.21
N VAL A 25 -8.04 0.38 -2.18
CA VAL A 25 -7.88 -1.07 -2.00
C VAL A 25 -9.07 -1.83 -2.59
N ILE A 26 -8.80 -2.82 -3.43
CA ILE A 26 -9.76 -3.82 -3.92
C ILE A 26 -9.32 -5.20 -3.42
N ASN A 27 -10.13 -5.80 -2.55
CA ASN A 27 -9.86 -7.11 -1.97
C ASN A 27 -10.66 -8.21 -2.69
N MET A 28 -9.97 -9.08 -3.42
CA MET A 28 -10.54 -10.25 -4.10
C MET A 28 -10.50 -11.51 -3.22
N THR A 29 -10.68 -11.33 -1.91
CA THR A 29 -10.73 -12.43 -0.94
C THR A 29 -12.17 -12.79 -0.61
N PRO A 30 -12.50 -14.08 -0.37
CA PRO A 30 -13.85 -14.49 0.03
C PRO A 30 -14.30 -13.86 1.35
N ASP A 31 -13.35 -13.63 2.27
CA ASP A 31 -13.58 -13.03 3.58
C ASP A 31 -12.58 -11.88 3.79
N SER A 32 -13.02 -10.63 3.64
CA SER A 32 -12.25 -9.50 4.13
C SER A 32 -12.69 -9.12 5.54
N PHE A 33 -11.74 -8.73 6.39
CA PHE A 33 -11.99 -8.28 7.77
C PHE A 33 -12.84 -6.99 7.83
N SER A 34 -12.73 -6.16 6.82
CA SER A 34 -13.48 -4.91 6.65
C SER A 34 -14.86 -5.12 6.04
N GLY A 35 -15.28 -6.37 5.78
CA GLY A 35 -16.55 -6.67 5.12
C GLY A 35 -16.61 -6.29 3.63
N ASP A 36 -15.46 -5.97 3.03
CA ASP A 36 -15.31 -5.48 1.66
C ASP A 36 -14.66 -6.51 0.71
N GLY A 37 -14.57 -7.78 1.12
CA GLY A 37 -14.12 -8.88 0.26
C GLY A 37 -15.14 -9.18 -0.83
N LEU A 38 -14.69 -9.04 -2.09
CA LEU A 38 -15.54 -9.24 -3.27
C LEU A 38 -15.53 -10.70 -3.77
N GLY A 39 -14.71 -11.56 -3.18
CA GLY A 39 -14.55 -12.93 -3.63
C GLY A 39 -14.13 -12.99 -5.09
N ASN A 40 -14.94 -13.68 -5.92
CA ASN A 40 -14.70 -13.78 -7.36
C ASN A 40 -15.63 -12.86 -8.18
N ASP A 41 -16.29 -11.88 -7.56
CA ASP A 41 -17.20 -10.95 -8.26
C ASP A 41 -16.41 -9.84 -8.97
N VAL A 42 -15.98 -10.15 -10.20
CA VAL A 42 -15.24 -9.23 -11.07
C VAL A 42 -16.03 -7.96 -11.36
N ASP A 43 -17.34 -8.06 -11.57
CA ASP A 43 -18.19 -6.91 -11.89
C ASP A 43 -18.32 -5.95 -10.72
N SER A 44 -18.40 -6.46 -9.49
CA SER A 44 -18.38 -5.63 -8.28
C SER A 44 -17.04 -4.94 -8.10
N ALA A 45 -15.91 -5.64 -8.36
CA ALA A 45 -14.58 -5.05 -8.31
C ALA A 45 -14.43 -3.91 -9.32
N ILE A 46 -14.90 -4.10 -10.55
CA ILE A 46 -14.88 -3.06 -11.60
C ILE A 46 -15.70 -1.84 -11.16
N ARG A 47 -16.94 -2.05 -10.69
CA ARG A 47 -17.79 -0.94 -10.21
C ARG A 47 -17.13 -0.17 -9.08
N GLN A 48 -16.53 -0.88 -8.11
CA GLN A 48 -15.84 -0.25 -6.99
C GLN A 48 -14.62 0.55 -7.44
N ALA A 49 -13.81 0.00 -8.34
CA ALA A 49 -12.63 0.68 -8.87
C ALA A 49 -13.00 1.94 -9.68
N LEU A 50 -14.05 1.88 -10.50
CA LEU A 50 -14.57 3.05 -11.23
C LEU A 50 -15.05 4.14 -10.28
N ASN A 51 -15.77 3.78 -9.22
CA ASN A 51 -16.17 4.73 -8.18
C ASN A 51 -14.95 5.33 -7.48
N PHE A 52 -13.93 4.53 -7.16
CA PHE A 52 -12.70 5.01 -6.55
C PHE A 52 -11.98 6.03 -7.46
N GLN A 53 -11.88 5.73 -8.75
CA GLN A 53 -11.33 6.68 -9.72
C GLN A 53 -12.17 7.98 -9.78
N GLU A 54 -13.50 7.89 -9.81
CA GLU A 54 -14.38 9.07 -9.80
C GLU A 54 -14.22 9.90 -8.53
N TYR A 55 -14.02 9.26 -7.38
CA TYR A 55 -13.76 9.95 -6.12
C TYR A 55 -12.37 10.55 -6.02
N GLY A 56 -11.46 10.21 -6.95
CA GLY A 56 -10.14 10.79 -7.05
C GLY A 56 -9.02 9.92 -6.49
N ALA A 57 -9.17 8.60 -6.49
CA ALA A 57 -8.04 7.69 -6.30
C ALA A 57 -7.01 7.88 -7.41
N ASP A 58 -5.74 7.79 -7.07
CA ASP A 58 -4.61 7.91 -7.98
C ASP A 58 -4.07 6.57 -8.45
N VAL A 59 -4.26 5.51 -7.63
CA VAL A 59 -3.87 4.12 -7.90
C VAL A 59 -4.96 3.20 -7.37
N ILE A 60 -5.24 2.11 -8.06
CA ILE A 60 -6.09 1.02 -7.56
C ILE A 60 -5.21 -0.19 -7.26
N ASP A 61 -5.24 -0.66 -6.02
CA ASP A 61 -4.41 -1.77 -5.53
C ASP A 61 -5.26 -3.02 -5.33
N VAL A 62 -4.96 -4.07 -6.11
CA VAL A 62 -5.76 -5.31 -6.15
C VAL A 62 -5.02 -6.41 -5.42
N GLY A 63 -5.64 -6.99 -4.39
CA GLY A 63 -5.10 -8.12 -3.63
C GLY A 63 -6.00 -9.36 -3.66
N GLY A 64 -5.41 -10.54 -3.85
CA GLY A 64 -6.12 -11.84 -3.90
C GLY A 64 -5.92 -12.73 -2.68
N GLU A 65 -5.00 -12.36 -1.79
CA GLU A 65 -4.72 -13.05 -0.53
C GLU A 65 -4.90 -12.12 0.65
N SER A 66 -5.44 -12.63 1.77
CA SER A 66 -5.45 -11.90 3.02
C SER A 66 -4.06 -11.95 3.66
N THR A 67 -3.32 -10.84 3.59
CA THR A 67 -1.96 -10.73 4.15
C THR A 67 -1.93 -10.45 5.66
N ARG A 68 -3.03 -10.76 6.38
CA ARG A 68 -3.16 -10.52 7.82
C ARG A 68 -2.17 -11.36 8.60
N PRO A 69 -1.49 -10.76 9.61
CA PRO A 69 -0.62 -11.53 10.47
C PRO A 69 -1.40 -12.66 11.17
N PRO A 70 -0.98 -13.94 11.07
CA PRO A 70 -1.64 -15.07 11.71
C PRO A 70 -1.77 -14.91 13.24
N MET A 71 -0.88 -14.14 13.84
CA MET A 71 -0.86 -13.83 15.29
C MET A 71 -2.06 -12.97 15.74
N VAL A 72 -2.70 -12.24 14.81
CA VAL A 72 -3.86 -11.37 15.11
C VAL A 72 -5.15 -12.03 14.66
N TYR A 73 -5.08 -12.97 13.70
CA TYR A 73 -6.24 -13.61 13.08
C TYR A 73 -5.98 -15.10 12.84
N ALA A 74 -6.44 -15.94 13.77
CA ALA A 74 -6.35 -17.38 13.61
C ALA A 74 -7.33 -17.87 12.51
N GLY A 75 -6.82 -18.61 11.50
CA GLY A 75 -7.65 -19.41 10.60
C GLY A 75 -7.59 -19.12 9.11
N ALA A 76 -6.85 -18.15 8.61
CA ALA A 76 -6.65 -18.02 7.15
C ALA A 76 -5.59 -19.02 6.69
N ALA A 77 -5.98 -20.01 5.90
CA ALA A 77 -5.02 -20.86 5.20
C ALA A 77 -4.29 -20.03 4.13
N PRO A 78 -2.98 -20.27 3.90
CA PRO A 78 -2.26 -19.61 2.81
C PRO A 78 -2.96 -19.92 1.47
N THR A 79 -3.21 -18.88 0.68
CA THR A 79 -3.76 -19.01 -0.67
C THR A 79 -2.65 -19.49 -1.61
N SER A 80 -2.90 -20.52 -2.43
CA SER A 80 -1.93 -20.94 -3.45
C SER A 80 -1.74 -19.86 -4.53
N ALA A 81 -0.60 -19.87 -5.24
CA ALA A 81 -0.38 -18.93 -6.34
C ALA A 81 -1.45 -19.05 -7.43
N ASP A 82 -1.87 -20.27 -7.76
CA ASP A 82 -2.90 -20.52 -8.78
C ASP A 82 -4.26 -19.97 -8.37
N GLU A 83 -4.65 -20.14 -7.10
CA GLU A 83 -5.90 -19.56 -6.57
C GLU A 83 -5.85 -18.03 -6.55
N GLU A 84 -4.72 -17.45 -6.16
CA GLU A 84 -4.53 -16.01 -6.15
C GLU A 84 -4.59 -15.45 -7.58
N MET A 85 -3.88 -16.04 -8.52
CA MET A 85 -3.94 -15.68 -9.95
C MET A 85 -5.37 -15.76 -10.49
N ALA A 86 -6.10 -16.82 -10.18
CA ALA A 86 -7.49 -16.98 -10.63
C ALA A 86 -8.42 -15.86 -10.12
N ARG A 87 -8.13 -15.26 -8.96
CA ARG A 87 -8.88 -14.15 -8.39
C ARG A 87 -8.49 -12.80 -8.99
N VAL A 88 -7.17 -12.53 -9.11
CA VAL A 88 -6.70 -11.17 -9.40
C VAL A 88 -6.51 -10.90 -10.90
N VAL A 89 -6.06 -11.88 -11.69
CA VAL A 89 -5.71 -11.68 -13.10
C VAL A 89 -6.91 -11.21 -13.93
N PRO A 90 -8.11 -11.84 -13.87
CA PRO A 90 -9.27 -11.38 -14.63
C PRO A 90 -9.70 -9.95 -14.24
N VAL A 91 -9.60 -9.60 -12.96
CA VAL A 91 -9.94 -8.26 -12.45
C VAL A 91 -8.95 -7.24 -12.99
N ILE A 92 -7.64 -7.49 -12.86
CA ILE A 92 -6.60 -6.58 -13.34
C ILE A 92 -6.73 -6.35 -14.84
N GLU A 93 -6.95 -7.41 -15.63
CA GLU A 93 -7.15 -7.29 -17.08
C GLU A 93 -8.35 -6.41 -17.43
N ALA A 94 -9.46 -6.54 -16.72
CA ALA A 94 -10.65 -5.73 -16.91
C ALA A 94 -10.44 -4.28 -16.48
N LEU A 95 -9.77 -4.04 -15.35
CA LEU A 95 -9.47 -2.71 -14.82
C LEU A 95 -8.47 -1.95 -15.69
N ALA A 96 -7.40 -2.61 -16.16
CA ALA A 96 -6.40 -2.00 -17.03
C ALA A 96 -6.98 -1.46 -18.35
N ARG A 97 -8.09 -2.04 -18.83
CA ARG A 97 -8.79 -1.56 -20.04
C ARG A 97 -9.76 -0.41 -19.77
N GLN A 98 -10.25 -0.25 -18.55
CA GLN A 98 -11.35 0.67 -18.22
C GLN A 98 -10.92 1.88 -17.40
N LEU A 99 -9.89 1.73 -16.56
CA LEU A 99 -9.41 2.79 -15.71
C LEU A 99 -8.42 3.70 -16.45
N LYS A 100 -8.42 4.97 -16.04
CA LYS A 100 -7.42 5.97 -16.43
C LYS A 100 -6.27 6.07 -15.43
N VAL A 101 -6.48 5.53 -14.22
CA VAL A 101 -5.46 5.46 -13.16
C VAL A 101 -4.78 4.10 -13.20
N PRO A 102 -3.48 4.01 -12.81
CA PRO A 102 -2.75 2.75 -12.81
C PRO A 102 -3.31 1.74 -11.82
N VAL A 103 -3.15 0.47 -12.16
CA VAL A 103 -3.48 -0.68 -11.30
C VAL A 103 -2.20 -1.24 -10.70
N SER A 104 -2.21 -1.47 -9.39
CA SER A 104 -1.18 -2.16 -8.62
C SER A 104 -1.63 -3.57 -8.28
N ILE A 105 -0.69 -4.51 -8.17
CA ILE A 105 -0.91 -5.86 -7.62
C ILE A 105 -0.33 -5.97 -6.22
N ASP A 106 -1.17 -6.28 -5.20
CA ASP A 106 -0.76 -6.58 -3.83
C ASP A 106 -0.51 -8.09 -3.71
N THR A 107 0.76 -8.49 -3.81
CA THR A 107 1.20 -9.88 -3.68
C THR A 107 2.67 -9.98 -3.29
N HIS A 108 3.02 -11.04 -2.58
CA HIS A 108 4.42 -11.40 -2.27
C HIS A 108 4.94 -12.57 -3.12
N LYS A 109 4.12 -13.06 -4.08
CA LYS A 109 4.48 -14.19 -4.94
C LYS A 109 4.90 -13.70 -6.33
N ALA A 110 6.13 -13.97 -6.72
CA ALA A 110 6.69 -13.55 -8.01
C ALA A 110 5.90 -14.08 -9.22
N SER A 111 5.36 -15.30 -9.15
CA SER A 111 4.53 -15.86 -10.22
C SER A 111 3.22 -15.10 -10.40
N VAL A 112 2.56 -14.71 -9.31
CA VAL A 112 1.34 -13.90 -9.35
C VAL A 112 1.63 -12.50 -9.89
N ALA A 113 2.69 -11.84 -9.40
CA ALA A 113 3.10 -10.53 -9.89
C ALA A 113 3.37 -10.55 -11.40
N LYS A 114 4.07 -11.57 -11.89
CA LYS A 114 4.38 -11.73 -13.32
C LYS A 114 3.13 -11.81 -14.19
N GLU A 115 2.13 -12.61 -13.80
CA GLU A 115 0.88 -12.72 -14.55
C GLU A 115 0.01 -11.46 -14.42
N ALA A 116 -0.02 -10.83 -13.24
CA ALA A 116 -0.71 -9.56 -13.03
C ALA A 116 -0.13 -8.43 -13.91
N LEU A 117 1.21 -8.35 -14.04
CA LEU A 117 1.87 -7.39 -14.93
C LEU A 117 1.53 -7.66 -16.41
N ARG A 118 1.46 -8.92 -16.84
CA ARG A 118 1.00 -9.29 -18.18
C ARG A 118 -0.46 -8.89 -18.43
N ALA A 119 -1.29 -8.96 -17.39
CA ALA A 119 -2.68 -8.54 -17.44
C ALA A 119 -2.88 -7.01 -17.44
N GLY A 120 -1.81 -6.25 -17.20
CA GLY A 120 -1.82 -4.80 -17.27
C GLY A 120 -1.63 -4.06 -15.93
N ALA A 121 -1.24 -4.77 -14.86
CA ALA A 121 -0.75 -4.08 -13.66
C ALA A 121 0.50 -3.27 -14.00
N ALA A 122 0.62 -2.09 -13.40
CA ALA A 122 1.68 -1.13 -13.67
C ALA A 122 2.60 -0.90 -12.46
N MET A 123 2.37 -1.62 -11.36
CA MET A 123 3.09 -1.49 -10.09
C MET A 123 2.94 -2.77 -9.28
N ILE A 124 3.96 -3.11 -8.49
CA ILE A 124 3.93 -4.21 -7.51
C ILE A 124 3.90 -3.61 -6.11
N ASN A 125 2.97 -4.06 -5.27
CA ASN A 125 2.93 -3.79 -3.84
C ASN A 125 3.25 -5.08 -3.09
N ASP A 126 4.49 -5.23 -2.59
CA ASP A 126 4.92 -6.42 -1.85
C ASP A 126 5.01 -6.13 -0.35
N VAL A 127 4.03 -6.66 0.38
CA VAL A 127 3.94 -6.54 1.85
C VAL A 127 5.04 -7.27 2.63
N TRP A 128 5.96 -7.95 1.93
CA TRP A 128 7.16 -8.58 2.49
C TRP A 128 8.46 -7.98 1.94
N GLY A 129 8.38 -6.98 1.06
CA GLY A 129 9.56 -6.27 0.56
C GLY A 129 10.60 -7.19 -0.08
N PHE A 130 10.15 -8.16 -0.89
CA PHE A 130 10.96 -9.16 -1.59
C PHE A 130 11.62 -10.22 -0.69
N THR A 131 11.30 -10.27 0.60
CA THR A 131 11.95 -11.21 1.53
C THR A 131 11.31 -12.60 1.52
N ARG A 132 10.05 -12.74 1.11
CA ARG A 132 9.34 -14.03 1.05
C ARG A 132 9.58 -14.81 -0.24
N ASP A 133 9.65 -14.11 -1.36
CA ASP A 133 9.97 -14.71 -2.66
C ASP A 133 11.13 -13.96 -3.32
N PRO A 134 12.36 -14.50 -3.26
CA PRO A 134 13.54 -13.84 -3.84
C PRO A 134 13.45 -13.60 -5.36
N ALA A 135 12.58 -14.33 -6.09
CA ALA A 135 12.39 -14.11 -7.52
C ALA A 135 11.64 -12.81 -7.83
N MET A 136 10.94 -12.21 -6.84
CA MET A 136 10.16 -10.99 -7.04
C MET A 136 11.00 -9.81 -7.52
N ALA A 137 12.19 -9.64 -6.96
CA ALA A 137 13.10 -8.56 -7.35
C ALA A 137 13.47 -8.64 -8.86
N GLY A 138 13.72 -9.85 -9.36
CA GLY A 138 13.98 -10.08 -10.78
C GLY A 138 12.77 -9.78 -11.66
N VAL A 139 11.57 -10.17 -11.23
CA VAL A 139 10.32 -9.84 -11.95
C VAL A 139 10.10 -8.34 -12.04
N ALA A 140 10.30 -7.62 -10.94
CA ALA A 140 10.15 -6.16 -10.91
C ALA A 140 11.17 -5.45 -11.81
N ALA A 141 12.44 -5.87 -11.76
CA ALA A 141 13.52 -5.32 -12.56
C ALA A 141 13.31 -5.58 -14.07
N GLU A 142 12.94 -6.82 -14.45
CA GLU A 142 12.65 -7.18 -15.84
C GLU A 142 11.47 -6.37 -16.41
N ALA A 143 10.42 -6.19 -15.63
CA ALA A 143 9.24 -5.43 -16.03
C ALA A 143 9.47 -3.90 -16.01
N GLY A 144 10.48 -3.41 -15.29
CA GLY A 144 10.77 -1.97 -15.17
C GLY A 144 9.66 -1.17 -14.49
N VAL A 145 8.87 -1.80 -13.61
CA VAL A 145 7.73 -1.18 -12.93
C VAL A 145 8.11 -0.68 -11.53
N PRO A 146 7.42 0.36 -11.02
CA PRO A 146 7.57 0.78 -9.64
C PRO A 146 7.12 -0.30 -8.64
N VAL A 147 7.75 -0.26 -7.46
CA VAL A 147 7.51 -1.22 -6.39
C VAL A 147 7.27 -0.52 -5.05
N VAL A 148 6.35 -1.06 -4.25
CA VAL A 148 6.27 -0.77 -2.82
C VAL A 148 6.96 -1.91 -2.07
N LEU A 149 7.93 -1.55 -1.24
CA LEU A 149 8.63 -2.47 -0.35
C LEU A 149 8.21 -2.17 1.08
N MET A 150 7.49 -3.12 1.70
CA MET A 150 6.96 -2.94 3.04
C MET A 150 7.79 -3.72 4.07
N HIS A 151 8.02 -3.07 5.22
CA HIS A 151 8.58 -3.74 6.39
C HIS A 151 7.55 -4.67 7.04
N ASN A 152 7.86 -5.96 7.05
CA ASN A 152 7.08 -6.99 7.71
C ASN A 152 8.00 -8.00 8.41
N GLN A 153 7.51 -8.62 9.49
CA GLN A 153 8.19 -9.69 10.23
C GLN A 153 7.18 -10.55 10.99
N ASP A 154 7.57 -11.78 11.32
CA ASP A 154 6.71 -12.77 11.99
C ASP A 154 6.73 -12.67 13.53
N HIS A 155 7.39 -11.66 14.10
CA HIS A 155 7.50 -11.42 15.54
C HIS A 155 7.23 -9.94 15.88
N LEU A 156 7.11 -9.63 17.18
CA LEU A 156 6.78 -8.28 17.68
C LEU A 156 7.96 -7.61 18.40
N GLU A 157 9.09 -8.29 18.51
CA GLU A 157 10.28 -7.83 19.25
C GLU A 157 11.13 -6.93 18.36
N TYR A 158 11.61 -5.84 18.95
CA TYR A 158 12.56 -4.88 18.36
C TYR A 158 13.62 -4.56 19.41
N ASN A 159 14.85 -4.33 19.00
CA ASN A 159 15.87 -3.76 19.88
C ASN A 159 15.62 -2.27 20.08
N ASP A 160 15.41 -1.56 18.95
CA ASP A 160 14.94 -0.18 18.91
C ASP A 160 14.02 -0.05 17.70
N LEU A 161 12.74 0.23 17.93
CA LEU A 161 11.68 0.10 16.92
C LEU A 161 11.98 0.84 15.61
N LEU A 162 12.24 2.15 15.66
CA LEU A 162 12.43 2.93 14.44
C LEU A 162 13.75 2.63 13.73
N PRO A 163 14.91 2.60 14.41
CA PRO A 163 16.16 2.20 13.81
C PRO A 163 16.11 0.81 13.14
N ASP A 164 15.44 -0.16 13.78
CA ASP A 164 15.31 -1.52 13.23
C ASP A 164 14.46 -1.52 11.95
N VAL A 165 13.31 -0.83 11.94
CA VAL A 165 12.43 -0.71 10.77
C VAL A 165 13.11 0.08 9.64
N ILE A 166 13.73 1.22 9.94
CA ILE A 166 14.48 2.03 8.97
C ILE A 166 15.65 1.23 8.38
N GLY A 167 16.38 0.52 9.23
CA GLY A 167 17.48 -0.34 8.79
C GLY A 167 17.03 -1.48 7.88
N ALA A 168 15.89 -2.10 8.17
CA ALA A 168 15.31 -3.14 7.33
C ALA A 168 14.87 -2.59 5.97
N LEU A 169 14.13 -1.48 5.94
CA LEU A 169 13.71 -0.83 4.69
C LEU A 169 14.89 -0.38 3.83
N ARG A 170 15.96 0.11 4.47
CA ARG A 170 17.20 0.46 3.74
C ARG A 170 17.80 -0.77 3.07
N ARG A 171 17.91 -1.90 3.76
CA ARG A 171 18.41 -3.16 3.17
C ARG A 171 17.53 -3.65 2.02
N MET A 172 16.20 -3.60 2.16
CA MET A 172 15.25 -3.98 1.10
C MET A 172 15.42 -3.11 -0.14
N ARG A 173 15.49 -1.78 0.05
CA ARG A 173 15.75 -0.82 -1.03
C ARG A 173 17.07 -1.11 -1.74
N ASP A 174 18.13 -1.28 -0.98
CA ASP A 174 19.47 -1.47 -1.54
C ASP A 174 19.54 -2.81 -2.32
N ALA A 175 18.93 -3.87 -1.80
CA ALA A 175 18.80 -5.16 -2.49
C ALA A 175 17.95 -5.07 -3.76
N ALA A 176 16.87 -4.29 -3.77
CA ALA A 176 16.06 -4.07 -4.96
C ALA A 176 16.86 -3.32 -6.05
N VAL A 177 17.63 -2.30 -5.68
CA VAL A 177 18.53 -1.58 -6.61
C VAL A 177 19.60 -2.51 -7.16
N GLU A 178 20.22 -3.35 -6.32
CA GLU A 178 21.22 -4.34 -6.74
C GLU A 178 20.63 -5.37 -7.72
N ALA A 179 19.35 -5.72 -7.55
CA ALA A 179 18.64 -6.59 -8.48
C ALA A 179 18.22 -5.92 -9.80
N GLY A 180 18.43 -4.60 -9.95
CA GLY A 180 18.15 -3.84 -11.17
C GLY A 180 16.87 -3.00 -11.14
N VAL A 181 16.16 -2.92 -10.01
CA VAL A 181 15.01 -2.00 -9.87
C VAL A 181 15.53 -0.56 -9.83
N GLY A 182 14.95 0.31 -10.65
CA GLY A 182 15.32 1.74 -10.67
C GLY A 182 15.10 2.40 -9.31
N ARG A 183 16.09 3.16 -8.80
CA ARG A 183 15.97 3.80 -7.49
C ARG A 183 14.73 4.71 -7.39
N ASP A 184 14.41 5.43 -8.46
CA ASP A 184 13.25 6.33 -8.52
C ASP A 184 11.92 5.59 -8.66
N SER A 185 11.97 4.26 -8.78
CA SER A 185 10.81 3.37 -8.85
C SER A 185 10.51 2.68 -7.51
N ILE A 186 11.25 3.01 -6.43
CA ILE A 186 11.07 2.38 -5.12
C ILE A 186 10.30 3.29 -4.18
N ILE A 187 9.19 2.77 -3.65
CA ILE A 187 8.36 3.37 -2.62
C ILE A 187 8.48 2.50 -1.37
N LEU A 188 8.57 3.09 -0.19
CA LEU A 188 8.75 2.36 1.07
C LEU A 188 7.51 2.47 1.95
N ASP A 189 7.16 1.38 2.63
CA ASP A 189 6.07 1.34 3.62
C ASP A 189 6.61 0.83 4.97
N PRO A 190 6.47 1.60 6.06
CA PRO A 190 6.87 1.14 7.40
C PRO A 190 6.09 -0.08 7.90
N GLY A 191 5.05 -0.53 7.22
CA GLY A 191 4.30 -1.75 7.55
C GLY A 191 3.45 -1.61 8.79
N MET A 192 2.57 -0.61 8.81
CA MET A 192 1.62 -0.42 9.90
C MET A 192 0.71 -1.65 10.07
N GLY A 193 0.64 -2.19 11.29
CA GLY A 193 -0.17 -3.38 11.59
C GLY A 193 0.48 -4.73 11.22
N PHE A 194 1.73 -4.74 10.75
CA PHE A 194 2.49 -5.93 10.41
C PHE A 194 3.72 -6.06 11.30
N GLY A 195 3.86 -7.18 12.03
CA GLY A 195 4.93 -7.39 13.01
C GLY A 195 5.03 -6.29 14.08
N LYS A 196 3.91 -5.61 14.39
CA LYS A 196 3.87 -4.46 15.32
C LYS A 196 2.67 -4.50 16.23
N THR A 197 2.85 -4.11 17.49
CA THR A 197 1.76 -3.88 18.45
C THR A 197 1.02 -2.57 18.11
N ALA A 198 -0.10 -2.30 18.80
CA ALA A 198 -0.80 -1.02 18.63
C ALA A 198 0.09 0.16 19.05
N GLU A 199 0.83 0.00 20.14
CA GLU A 199 1.78 1.00 20.66
C GLU A 199 2.90 1.25 19.65
N HIS A 200 3.48 0.20 19.05
CA HIS A 200 4.49 0.32 18.00
C HIS A 200 3.94 1.09 16.79
N ASN A 201 2.71 0.83 16.36
CA ASN A 201 2.09 1.54 15.24
C ASN A 201 1.90 3.04 15.56
N LEU A 202 1.45 3.37 16.77
CA LEU A 202 1.29 4.75 17.21
C LEU A 202 2.64 5.46 17.31
N GLU A 203 3.69 4.78 17.76
CA GLU A 203 5.05 5.34 17.82
C GLU A 203 5.61 5.58 16.42
N VAL A 204 5.52 4.61 15.50
CA VAL A 204 5.94 4.78 14.10
C VAL A 204 5.22 5.96 13.47
N LEU A 205 3.90 6.08 13.65
CA LEU A 205 3.13 7.20 13.11
C LEU A 205 3.58 8.55 13.73
N ARG A 206 3.81 8.60 15.03
CA ARG A 206 4.29 9.81 15.73
C ARG A 206 5.62 10.31 15.20
N ARG A 207 6.50 9.37 14.82
CA ARG A 207 7.88 9.61 14.39
C ARG A 207 8.10 9.34 12.89
N LEU A 208 7.03 9.33 12.08
CA LEU A 208 7.08 8.97 10.65
C LEU A 208 8.06 9.85 9.86
N ASN A 209 8.24 11.10 10.24
CA ASN A 209 9.20 11.99 9.59
C ASN A 209 10.67 11.52 9.66
N GLU A 210 11.02 10.61 10.58
CA GLU A 210 12.38 10.06 10.66
C GLU A 210 12.70 9.12 9.49
N PHE A 211 11.67 8.56 8.82
CA PHE A 211 11.85 7.72 7.62
C PHE A 211 12.35 8.52 6.40
N GLN A 212 12.27 9.85 6.41
CA GLN A 212 12.81 10.70 5.33
C GLN A 212 14.32 10.50 5.11
N VAL A 213 15.06 9.97 6.08
CA VAL A 213 16.47 9.57 5.93
C VAL A 213 16.67 8.49 4.86
N LEU A 214 15.62 7.81 4.45
CA LEU A 214 15.66 6.80 3.39
C LEU A 214 15.62 7.39 1.98
N GLU A 215 15.27 8.67 1.84
CA GLU A 215 15.21 9.39 0.56
C GLU A 215 14.38 8.64 -0.51
N CYS A 216 13.26 8.08 -0.09
CA CYS A 216 12.26 7.43 -0.93
C CYS A 216 10.87 7.94 -0.56
N PRO A 217 9.91 7.92 -1.50
CA PRO A 217 8.51 8.18 -1.18
C PRO A 217 7.99 7.19 -0.13
N LEU A 218 7.11 7.67 0.75
CA LEU A 218 6.52 6.86 1.82
C LEU A 218 5.04 6.57 1.55
N LEU A 219 4.69 5.27 1.57
CA LEU A 219 3.32 4.81 1.62
C LEU A 219 2.93 4.47 3.06
N VAL A 220 1.73 4.86 3.48
CA VAL A 220 1.17 4.53 4.79
C VAL A 220 -0.23 3.95 4.67
N GLY A 221 -0.43 2.75 5.20
CA GLY A 221 -1.72 2.05 5.21
C GLY A 221 -2.26 1.84 6.63
N MET A 222 -2.98 2.82 7.19
CA MET A 222 -3.62 2.73 8.52
C MET A 222 -5.12 2.42 8.46
N SER A 223 -5.73 2.49 7.27
CA SER A 223 -7.18 2.39 7.08
C SER A 223 -7.77 1.13 7.71
N ARG A 224 -8.76 1.34 8.58
CA ARG A 224 -9.56 0.33 9.29
C ARG A 224 -8.75 -0.67 10.14
N LYS A 225 -7.45 -0.43 10.39
CA LYS A 225 -6.58 -1.36 11.12
C LYS A 225 -6.93 -1.48 12.60
N SER A 226 -6.56 -2.62 13.19
CA SER A 226 -6.88 -2.99 14.58
C SER A 226 -6.36 -1.98 15.62
N THR A 227 -5.30 -1.26 15.33
CA THR A 227 -4.79 -0.18 16.19
C THR A 227 -5.86 0.89 16.44
N ILE A 228 -6.60 1.30 15.38
CA ILE A 228 -7.71 2.27 15.51
C ILE A 228 -8.81 1.69 16.39
N GLY A 229 -9.21 0.43 16.12
CA GLY A 229 -10.23 -0.23 16.92
C GLY A 229 -9.87 -0.37 18.39
N LYS A 230 -8.59 -0.63 18.71
CA LYS A 230 -8.11 -0.71 20.10
C LYS A 230 -8.09 0.65 20.80
N VAL A 231 -7.75 1.72 20.08
CA VAL A 231 -7.69 3.07 20.67
C VAL A 231 -9.08 3.66 20.91
N LEU A 232 -10.01 3.41 19.98
CA LEU A 232 -11.36 4.00 20.02
C LEU A 232 -12.40 3.06 20.65
N ASP A 233 -12.03 1.79 20.88
CA ASP A 233 -12.94 0.72 21.32
C ASP A 233 -14.14 0.52 20.38
N VAL A 234 -13.86 0.42 19.05
CA VAL A 234 -14.88 0.33 17.99
C VAL A 234 -14.64 -0.85 17.06
N PRO A 235 -15.72 -1.42 16.45
CA PRO A 235 -15.60 -2.49 15.45
C PRO A 235 -14.98 -1.98 14.14
N PRO A 236 -14.62 -2.88 13.19
CA PRO A 236 -13.92 -2.53 11.95
C PRO A 236 -14.69 -1.58 11.02
N ASP A 237 -16.00 -1.65 11.00
CA ASP A 237 -16.89 -0.84 10.19
C ASP A 237 -17.14 0.57 10.75
N ASP A 238 -16.72 0.81 11.99
CA ASP A 238 -16.85 2.10 12.70
C ASP A 238 -15.48 2.74 12.99
N ARG A 239 -14.58 2.77 11.97
CA ARG A 239 -13.19 3.27 12.11
C ARG A 239 -12.87 4.44 11.19
N ILE A 240 -13.86 5.08 10.61
CA ILE A 240 -13.63 6.10 9.58
C ILE A 240 -12.96 7.35 10.14
N GLU A 241 -13.38 7.82 11.31
CA GLU A 241 -12.80 9.00 11.97
C GLU A 241 -11.37 8.74 12.42
N GLY A 242 -11.11 7.54 12.98
CA GLY A 242 -9.75 7.12 13.33
C GLY A 242 -8.85 6.94 12.10
N THR A 243 -9.40 6.45 10.99
CA THR A 243 -8.71 6.40 9.71
C THR A 243 -8.37 7.81 9.23
N ALA A 244 -9.33 8.73 9.25
CA ALA A 244 -9.15 10.13 8.85
C ALA A 244 -8.04 10.83 9.68
N ALA A 245 -8.06 10.65 11.00
CA ALA A 245 -7.06 11.19 11.89
C ALA A 245 -5.65 10.64 11.58
N THR A 246 -5.53 9.32 11.37
CA THR A 246 -4.23 8.71 11.04
C THR A 246 -3.73 9.09 9.65
N VAL A 247 -4.61 9.26 8.66
CA VAL A 247 -4.27 9.77 7.32
C VAL A 247 -3.76 11.20 7.41
N ALA A 248 -4.48 12.10 8.07
CA ALA A 248 -4.08 13.51 8.22
C ALA A 248 -2.71 13.64 8.92
N LEU A 249 -2.50 12.89 10.01
CA LEU A 249 -1.23 12.88 10.73
C LEU A 249 -0.09 12.26 9.92
N SER A 250 -0.36 11.21 9.12
CA SER A 250 0.64 10.64 8.21
C SER A 250 1.11 11.67 7.18
N ILE A 251 0.19 12.42 6.58
CA ILE A 251 0.48 13.49 5.62
C ILE A 251 1.30 14.59 6.27
N ALA A 252 0.90 15.04 7.46
CA ALA A 252 1.63 16.04 8.22
C ALA A 252 3.06 15.60 8.61
N LYS A 253 3.32 14.28 8.61
CA LYS A 253 4.62 13.68 8.91
C LYS A 253 5.39 13.23 7.66
N GLY A 254 4.90 13.54 6.46
CA GLY A 254 5.62 13.34 5.22
C GLY A 254 5.25 12.07 4.44
N ALA A 255 4.08 11.49 4.66
CA ALA A 255 3.56 10.45 3.77
C ALA A 255 3.28 11.03 2.38
N ASP A 256 3.66 10.29 1.34
CA ASP A 256 3.43 10.63 -0.07
C ASP A 256 2.23 9.88 -0.65
N ILE A 257 1.98 8.67 -0.14
CA ILE A 257 0.83 7.84 -0.53
C ILE A 257 0.09 7.38 0.73
N VAL A 258 -1.23 7.42 0.68
CA VAL A 258 -2.10 6.80 1.70
C VAL A 258 -2.92 5.68 1.06
N ARG A 259 -2.84 4.46 1.63
CA ARG A 259 -3.57 3.28 1.16
C ARG A 259 -4.82 3.09 2.00
N VAL A 260 -6.01 3.15 1.36
CA VAL A 260 -7.28 3.30 2.05
C VAL A 260 -8.42 2.49 1.43
N HIS A 261 -9.42 2.14 2.26
CA HIS A 261 -10.68 1.50 1.84
C HIS A 261 -11.75 2.56 1.53
N ASP A 262 -11.87 3.61 2.34
CA ASP A 262 -12.89 4.66 2.26
C ASP A 262 -12.37 5.82 1.38
N VAL A 263 -12.21 5.56 0.07
CA VAL A 263 -11.54 6.46 -0.87
C VAL A 263 -12.21 7.84 -0.92
N ARG A 264 -13.54 7.90 -0.99
CA ARG A 264 -14.28 9.15 -1.12
C ARG A 264 -13.99 10.12 0.02
N GLU A 265 -13.98 9.62 1.23
CA GLU A 265 -13.74 10.39 2.45
C GLU A 265 -12.25 10.75 2.57
N MET A 266 -11.37 9.76 2.31
CA MET A 266 -9.93 9.95 2.50
C MET A 266 -9.29 10.84 1.45
N VAL A 267 -9.83 10.92 0.23
CA VAL A 267 -9.42 11.93 -0.76
C VAL A 267 -9.69 13.36 -0.24
N ARG A 268 -10.83 13.58 0.42
CA ARG A 268 -11.15 14.89 1.01
C ARG A 268 -10.22 15.21 2.18
N VAL A 269 -9.94 14.21 3.03
CA VAL A 269 -8.96 14.34 4.13
C VAL A 269 -7.58 14.67 3.57
N ALA A 270 -7.13 13.95 2.54
CA ALA A 270 -5.82 14.18 1.93
C ALA A 270 -5.71 15.59 1.34
N ARG A 271 -6.70 16.03 0.56
CA ARG A 271 -6.73 17.40 0.00
C ARG A 271 -6.71 18.49 1.07
N MET A 272 -7.48 18.31 2.15
CA MET A 272 -7.50 19.29 3.24
C MET A 272 -6.17 19.30 4.00
N SER A 273 -5.60 18.12 4.24
CA SER A 273 -4.29 18.00 4.91
C SER A 273 -3.17 18.61 4.06
N ASP A 274 -3.16 18.37 2.76
CA ASP A 274 -2.18 18.96 1.84
C ASP A 274 -2.28 20.48 1.81
N ALA A 275 -3.49 21.04 1.77
CA ALA A 275 -3.69 22.49 1.81
C ALA A 275 -3.11 23.13 3.08
N ILE A 276 -3.19 22.43 4.22
CA ILE A 276 -2.62 22.90 5.50
C ILE A 276 -1.08 22.74 5.51
N VAL A 277 -0.57 21.60 5.04
CA VAL A 277 0.85 21.21 5.22
C VAL A 277 1.73 21.73 4.10
N ARG A 278 1.25 21.71 2.85
CA ARG A 278 2.02 22.04 1.64
C ARG A 278 1.67 23.39 1.05
N GLY A 279 0.59 24.01 1.52
CA GLY A 279 0.03 25.26 1.00
C GLY A 279 -1.16 25.02 0.07
N TRP A 280 -2.05 26.00 0.03
CA TRP A 280 -3.27 25.95 -0.79
C TRP A 280 -3.09 26.81 -2.03
N GLU A 281 -2.89 26.15 -3.17
CA GLU A 281 -3.00 26.80 -4.48
C GLU A 281 -4.47 26.72 -4.93
N GLN A 282 -5.08 27.89 -5.20
CA GLN A 282 -6.41 27.93 -5.84
C GLN A 282 -6.23 27.46 -7.30
N ALA A 283 -6.95 26.38 -7.68
CA ALA A 283 -6.98 25.86 -9.04
C ALA A 283 -7.73 26.79 -9.98
#